data_5828e8d360fbe58cfa3b87d18b7dde9d
#
_entry.id   5828e8d360fbe58cfa3b87d18b7dde9d
#
_cell.length_a   1.000
_cell.length_b   1.000
_cell.length_c   1.000
_cell.angle_alpha   90.00
_cell.angle_beta   90.00
_cell.angle_gamma   90.00
#
_symmetry.space_group_name_H-M   'P 1'
#
loop_
_entity.id
_entity.type
_entity.pdbx_description
1 polymer ?
#
loop_
_entity_poly.entity_id
_entity_poly.type
_entity_poly.pdbx_seq_one_letter_code
_entity_poly.pdbx_strand_id
1 'polypeptide(L)'
;MSFSKQVKREIIAAELPQKCCARAAAYAAACFSASYGQDGLCITTELSAVAQYLKKVFARAGVQGRVYAKGSEQSRMYEFTVAEPQQVKRMLEIFHYDANTPCLRLKKELFCCEKCVSAFAASAFLCGGTITDPQKEYNLEFLSARHTMLADFSALLTGRGFVPRTILRKGSGVLYFKASEQIEDMLTFMGAQNAALEIMNLKVYKDF
;
A
#
# COMPACT_ATOMS: atom_id res chain seq x y z
N MET A 1 20.95 -0.42 -3.69
CA MET A 1 19.57 -0.42 -3.13
C MET A 1 18.63 -0.68 -4.28
N SER A 2 17.56 -1.51 -4.14
CA SER A 2 16.64 -1.76 -5.26
C SER A 2 15.75 -0.54 -5.51
N PHE A 3 15.35 -0.34 -6.76
CA PHE A 3 14.43 0.75 -7.16
C PHE A 3 13.12 0.70 -6.36
N SER A 4 12.58 -0.49 -6.11
CA SER A 4 11.39 -0.66 -5.26
C SER A 4 11.59 -0.15 -3.83
N LYS A 5 12.77 -0.35 -3.23
CA LYS A 5 13.08 0.19 -1.88
C LYS A 5 13.23 1.72 -1.90
N GLN A 6 13.76 2.29 -2.97
CA GLN A 6 13.82 3.73 -3.17
C GLN A 6 12.42 4.35 -3.22
N VAL A 7 11.53 3.81 -4.06
CA VAL A 7 10.13 4.24 -4.16
C VAL A 7 9.43 4.19 -2.80
N LYS A 8 9.59 3.09 -2.05
CA LYS A 8 8.99 2.98 -0.71
C LYS A 8 9.49 4.06 0.26
N ARG A 9 10.76 4.43 0.19
CA ARG A 9 11.32 5.52 1.02
C ARG A 9 10.75 6.88 0.66
N GLU A 10 10.57 7.18 -0.62
CA GLU A 10 9.95 8.43 -1.06
C GLU A 10 8.50 8.53 -0.59
N ILE A 11 7.73 7.45 -0.73
CA ILE A 11 6.35 7.38 -0.22
C ILE A 11 6.29 7.65 1.28
N ILE A 12 7.19 7.05 2.07
CA ILE A 12 7.25 7.26 3.53
C ILE A 12 7.58 8.71 3.89
N ALA A 13 8.44 9.35 3.11
CA ALA A 13 8.85 10.74 3.32
C ALA A 13 7.74 11.75 2.93
N ALA A 14 6.80 11.35 2.08
CA ALA A 14 5.70 12.20 1.67
C ALA A 14 4.72 12.45 2.84
N GLU A 15 4.35 13.71 3.04
CA GLU A 15 3.42 14.07 4.09
C GLU A 15 1.97 13.70 3.73
N LEU A 16 1.25 13.15 4.71
CA LEU A 16 -0.19 12.97 4.62
C LEU A 16 -0.90 14.25 5.10
N PRO A 17 -1.61 14.96 4.21
CA PRO A 17 -2.07 16.31 4.52
C PRO A 17 -3.16 16.37 5.59
N GLN A 18 -4.00 15.34 5.68
CA GLN A 18 -5.18 15.33 6.55
C GLN A 18 -5.29 14.04 7.35
N LYS A 19 -6.07 14.09 8.45
CA LYS A 19 -6.38 12.90 9.28
C LYS A 19 -7.12 11.80 8.48
N CYS A 20 -8.01 12.19 7.58
CA CYS A 20 -8.71 11.22 6.72
C CYS A 20 -7.74 10.51 5.75
N CYS A 21 -6.68 11.17 5.28
CA CYS A 21 -5.63 10.54 4.47
C CYS A 21 -4.83 9.52 5.30
N ALA A 22 -4.51 9.84 6.56
CA ALA A 22 -3.86 8.89 7.45
C ALA A 22 -4.75 7.68 7.73
N ARG A 23 -6.07 7.89 7.91
CA ARG A 23 -7.05 6.79 8.05
C ARG A 23 -7.12 5.93 6.77
N ALA A 24 -7.15 6.55 5.60
CA ALA A 24 -7.13 5.83 4.31
C ALA A 24 -5.84 5.02 4.12
N ALA A 25 -4.69 5.56 4.50
CA ALA A 25 -3.40 4.85 4.48
C ALA A 25 -3.37 3.66 5.45
N ALA A 26 -3.84 3.83 6.69
CA ALA A 26 -3.94 2.75 7.66
C ALA A 26 -4.92 1.66 7.20
N TYR A 27 -6.05 2.06 6.62
CA TYR A 27 -7.02 1.13 6.04
C TYR A 27 -6.44 0.33 4.87
N ALA A 28 -5.68 0.95 3.97
CA ALA A 28 -4.98 0.24 2.90
C ALA A 28 -4.04 -0.83 3.44
N ALA A 29 -3.24 -0.48 4.46
CA ALA A 29 -2.34 -1.42 5.09
C ALA A 29 -3.09 -2.61 5.69
N ALA A 30 -4.24 -2.40 6.32
CA ALA A 30 -5.10 -3.47 6.80
C ALA A 30 -5.62 -4.35 5.64
N CYS A 31 -6.11 -3.74 4.55
CA CYS A 31 -6.62 -4.45 3.38
C CYS A 31 -5.55 -5.31 2.67
N PHE A 32 -4.30 -4.87 2.66
CA PHE A 32 -3.17 -5.56 2.02
C PHE A 32 -2.35 -6.43 2.98
N SER A 33 -2.71 -6.48 4.27
CA SER A 33 -2.05 -7.35 5.24
C SER A 33 -2.39 -8.83 5.04
N ALA A 34 -1.50 -9.71 5.50
CA ALA A 34 -1.77 -11.14 5.54
C ALA A 34 -2.88 -11.50 6.55
N SER A 35 -2.91 -10.82 7.68
CA SER A 35 -3.88 -11.04 8.77
C SER A 35 -4.56 -9.72 9.14
N TYR A 36 -5.88 -9.67 8.94
CA TYR A 36 -6.74 -8.55 9.33
C TYR A 36 -8.14 -9.06 9.64
N GLY A 37 -8.61 -8.84 10.86
CA GLY A 37 -9.93 -9.29 11.32
C GLY A 37 -10.08 -9.19 12.85
N GLN A 38 -10.98 -10.01 13.38
CA GLN A 38 -11.32 -10.04 14.81
C GLN A 38 -10.14 -10.43 15.72
N ASP A 39 -9.20 -11.20 15.19
CA ASP A 39 -7.97 -11.60 15.91
C ASP A 39 -6.87 -10.52 15.85
N GLY A 40 -7.13 -9.41 15.17
CA GLY A 40 -6.22 -8.29 15.04
C GLY A 40 -5.62 -8.12 13.65
N LEU A 41 -4.44 -7.50 13.63
CA LEU A 41 -3.70 -7.16 12.42
C LEU A 41 -2.23 -7.51 12.60
N CYS A 42 -1.63 -8.10 11.57
CA CYS A 42 -0.19 -8.32 11.48
C CYS A 42 0.31 -7.99 10.06
N ILE A 43 1.32 -7.11 9.98
CA ILE A 43 1.99 -6.73 8.73
C ILE A 43 3.48 -6.94 8.90
N THR A 44 4.08 -7.75 8.03
CA THR A 44 5.51 -8.05 8.04
C THR A 44 6.21 -7.34 6.89
N THR A 45 7.38 -6.76 7.15
CA THR A 45 8.18 -6.03 6.17
C THR A 45 9.67 -6.17 6.44
N GLU A 46 10.50 -6.13 5.39
CA GLU A 46 11.97 -6.06 5.50
C GLU A 46 12.47 -4.66 5.88
N LEU A 47 11.64 -3.61 5.74
CA LEU A 47 12.04 -2.23 5.95
C LEU A 47 11.51 -1.71 7.29
N SER A 48 12.40 -1.44 8.23
CA SER A 48 12.03 -0.82 9.52
C SER A 48 11.26 0.49 9.33
N ALA A 49 11.63 1.28 8.32
CA ALA A 49 10.96 2.53 8.00
C ALA A 49 9.48 2.33 7.64
N VAL A 50 9.13 1.24 6.93
CA VAL A 50 7.73 0.89 6.64
C VAL A 50 6.98 0.56 7.94
N ALA A 51 7.56 -0.26 8.82
CA ALA A 51 6.93 -0.60 10.09
C ALA A 51 6.70 0.63 10.98
N GLN A 52 7.65 1.57 11.02
CA GLN A 52 7.50 2.82 11.76
C GLN A 52 6.46 3.76 11.11
N TYR A 53 6.42 3.81 9.79
CA TYR A 53 5.36 4.54 9.07
C TYR A 53 3.98 3.99 9.42
N LEU A 54 3.80 2.66 9.41
CA LEU A 54 2.54 2.02 9.78
C LEU A 54 2.13 2.41 11.21
N LYS A 55 3.06 2.33 12.17
CA LYS A 55 2.80 2.78 13.56
C LYS A 55 2.30 4.22 13.61
N LYS A 56 2.93 5.12 12.84
CA LYS A 56 2.56 6.55 12.80
C LYS A 56 1.17 6.76 12.18
N VAL A 57 0.86 6.12 11.03
CA VAL A 57 -0.43 6.35 10.35
C VAL A 57 -1.59 5.74 11.11
N PHE A 58 -1.40 4.56 11.73
CA PHE A 58 -2.41 3.96 12.59
C PHE A 58 -2.69 4.82 13.83
N ALA A 59 -1.65 5.33 14.49
CA ALA A 59 -1.81 6.25 15.60
C ALA A 59 -2.59 7.53 15.21
N ARG A 60 -2.30 8.11 14.05
CA ARG A 60 -3.05 9.25 13.50
C ARG A 60 -4.51 8.89 13.15
N ALA A 61 -4.77 7.66 12.75
CA ALA A 61 -6.13 7.15 12.53
C ALA A 61 -6.87 6.85 13.85
N GLY A 62 -6.17 6.86 14.99
CA GLY A 62 -6.73 6.62 16.32
C GLY A 62 -6.57 5.18 16.82
N VAL A 63 -5.68 4.39 16.24
CA VAL A 63 -5.40 2.99 16.60
C VAL A 63 -3.94 2.86 17.00
N GLN A 64 -3.68 2.27 18.18
CA GLN A 64 -2.33 2.00 18.66
C GLN A 64 -1.89 0.60 18.26
N GLY A 65 -0.71 0.50 17.66
CA GLY A 65 -0.05 -0.76 17.33
C GLY A 65 1.40 -0.79 17.82
N ARG A 66 2.01 -1.96 17.78
CA ARG A 66 3.40 -2.18 18.21
C ARG A 66 4.25 -2.68 17.04
N VAL A 67 5.53 -2.33 17.08
CA VAL A 67 6.52 -2.80 16.10
C VAL A 67 7.49 -3.74 16.81
N TYR A 68 7.73 -4.89 16.22
CA TYR A 68 8.68 -5.89 16.67
C TYR A 68 9.72 -6.16 15.58
N ALA A 69 10.96 -6.41 15.98
CA ALA A 69 11.99 -6.92 15.09
C ALA A 69 12.15 -8.43 15.33
N LYS A 70 12.20 -9.21 14.25
CA LYS A 70 12.39 -10.66 14.27
C LYS A 70 13.53 -11.09 13.34
N GLY A 71 14.14 -12.23 13.63
CA GLY A 71 15.22 -12.81 12.84
C GLY A 71 16.61 -12.34 13.26
N SER A 72 17.63 -12.82 12.54
CA SER A 72 19.03 -12.47 12.74
C SER A 72 19.38 -11.12 12.11
N GLU A 73 20.58 -10.60 12.38
CA GLU A 73 21.05 -9.35 11.74
C GLU A 73 21.08 -9.42 10.21
N GLN A 74 21.30 -10.61 9.65
CA GLN A 74 21.39 -10.83 8.20
C GLN A 74 20.03 -10.98 7.51
N SER A 75 18.97 -11.36 8.27
CA SER A 75 17.61 -11.58 7.76
C SER A 75 16.56 -10.96 8.69
N ARG A 76 16.76 -9.70 9.05
CA ARG A 76 15.87 -8.99 9.97
C ARG A 76 14.56 -8.61 9.28
N MET A 77 13.46 -9.05 9.88
CA MET A 77 12.09 -8.67 9.51
C MET A 77 11.48 -7.81 10.60
N TYR A 78 10.56 -6.97 10.22
CA TYR A 78 9.81 -6.11 11.14
C TYR A 78 8.33 -6.44 11.03
N GLU A 79 7.65 -6.53 12.18
CA GLU A 79 6.22 -6.73 12.25
C GLU A 79 5.56 -5.53 12.91
N PHE A 80 4.55 -4.98 12.24
CA PHE A 80 3.61 -4.06 12.87
C PHE A 80 2.34 -4.85 13.22
N THR A 81 1.91 -4.79 14.49
CA THR A 81 0.75 -5.53 14.98
C THR A 81 -0.22 -4.65 15.74
N VAL A 82 -1.51 -4.95 15.58
CA VAL A 82 -2.60 -4.46 16.45
C VAL A 82 -3.24 -5.70 17.06
N ALA A 83 -2.91 -6.01 18.33
CA ALA A 83 -3.32 -7.24 19.02
C ALA A 83 -4.03 -6.97 20.35
N GLU A 84 -3.95 -5.77 20.90
CA GLU A 84 -4.66 -5.41 22.13
C GLU A 84 -6.17 -5.35 21.87
N PRO A 85 -7.03 -6.08 22.62
CA PRO A 85 -8.45 -6.21 22.32
C PRO A 85 -9.20 -4.90 22.11
N GLN A 86 -8.90 -3.88 22.91
CA GLN A 86 -9.51 -2.55 22.77
C GLN A 86 -9.09 -1.86 21.47
N GLN A 87 -7.82 -2.02 21.06
CA GLN A 87 -7.30 -1.45 19.82
C GLN A 87 -7.82 -2.21 18.60
N VAL A 88 -7.96 -3.52 18.68
CA VAL A 88 -8.59 -4.34 17.64
C VAL A 88 -10.03 -3.91 17.43
N LYS A 89 -10.83 -3.85 18.49
CA LYS A 89 -12.22 -3.38 18.41
C LYS A 89 -12.30 -2.00 17.77
N ARG A 90 -11.48 -1.05 18.23
CA ARG A 90 -11.44 0.31 17.69
C ARG A 90 -11.05 0.36 16.21
N MET A 91 -10.07 -0.46 15.81
CA MET A 91 -9.65 -0.59 14.40
C MET A 91 -10.80 -1.09 13.52
N LEU A 92 -11.50 -2.14 13.95
CA LEU A 92 -12.62 -2.71 13.21
C LEU A 92 -13.78 -1.69 13.06
N GLU A 93 -14.07 -0.93 14.12
CA GLU A 93 -15.06 0.16 14.09
C GLU A 93 -14.66 1.27 13.12
N ILE A 94 -13.42 1.78 13.19
CA ILE A 94 -12.92 2.87 12.35
C ILE A 94 -12.89 2.49 10.87
N PHE A 95 -12.60 1.22 10.56
CA PHE A 95 -12.52 0.71 9.19
C PHE A 95 -13.82 0.07 8.72
N HIS A 96 -14.91 0.18 9.49
CA HIS A 96 -16.23 -0.38 9.17
C HIS A 96 -16.15 -1.86 8.79
N TYR A 97 -15.35 -2.62 9.55
CA TYR A 97 -15.18 -4.05 9.30
C TYR A 97 -16.49 -4.80 9.55
N ASP A 98 -16.88 -5.64 8.59
CA ASP A 98 -18.05 -6.47 8.69
C ASP A 98 -17.65 -7.96 8.77
N ALA A 99 -17.82 -8.54 9.96
CA ALA A 99 -17.48 -9.95 10.22
C ALA A 99 -18.43 -10.93 9.50
N ASN A 100 -19.60 -10.47 9.06
CA ASN A 100 -20.59 -11.32 8.39
C ASN A 100 -20.36 -11.40 6.87
N THR A 101 -19.49 -10.55 6.32
CA THR A 101 -19.18 -10.57 4.89
C THR A 101 -18.07 -11.58 4.61
N PRO A 102 -18.30 -12.60 3.76
CA PRO A 102 -17.29 -13.65 3.49
C PRO A 102 -16.05 -13.15 2.78
N CYS A 103 -16.14 -12.02 2.08
CA CYS A 103 -15.04 -11.42 1.32
C CYS A 103 -14.85 -9.96 1.72
N LEU A 104 -13.61 -9.55 1.90
CA LEU A 104 -13.29 -8.15 2.16
C LEU A 104 -13.62 -7.28 0.95
N ARG A 105 -14.43 -6.24 1.16
CA ARG A 105 -14.79 -5.21 0.19
C ARG A 105 -14.26 -3.86 0.65
N LEU A 106 -13.86 -2.99 -0.29
CA LEU A 106 -13.46 -1.64 0.04
C LEU A 106 -14.65 -0.78 0.47
N LYS A 107 -14.48 -0.07 1.58
CA LYS A 107 -15.47 0.85 2.16
C LYS A 107 -15.23 2.26 1.58
N LYS A 108 -16.01 2.62 0.55
CA LYS A 108 -15.85 3.89 -0.19
C LYS A 108 -16.05 5.12 0.69
N GLU A 109 -16.87 5.02 1.72
CA GLU A 109 -17.13 6.06 2.71
C GLU A 109 -15.91 6.48 3.54
N LEU A 110 -14.83 5.68 3.51
CA LEU A 110 -13.57 6.02 4.17
C LEU A 110 -12.70 6.99 3.35
N PHE A 111 -13.03 7.23 2.09
CA PHE A 111 -12.34 8.17 1.19
C PHE A 111 -13.04 9.53 1.24
N CYS A 112 -12.71 10.35 2.23
CA CYS A 112 -13.42 11.60 2.54
C CYS A 112 -12.92 12.82 1.75
N CYS A 113 -11.72 12.77 1.16
CA CYS A 113 -11.18 13.84 0.33
C CYS A 113 -10.47 13.27 -0.90
N GLU A 114 -10.14 14.14 -1.86
CA GLU A 114 -9.50 13.73 -3.12
C GLU A 114 -8.16 13.01 -2.92
N LYS A 115 -7.41 13.38 -1.87
CA LYS A 115 -6.10 12.78 -1.54
C LYS A 115 -6.20 11.46 -0.78
N CYS A 116 -7.38 11.04 -0.32
CA CYS A 116 -7.51 9.75 0.38
C CYS A 116 -7.19 8.56 -0.52
N VAL A 117 -7.53 8.60 -1.80
CA VAL A 117 -7.24 7.51 -2.74
C VAL A 117 -5.74 7.39 -3.01
N SER A 118 -5.02 8.52 -3.14
CA SER A 118 -3.57 8.50 -3.31
C SER A 118 -2.86 7.99 -2.05
N ALA A 119 -3.32 8.39 -0.87
CA ALA A 119 -2.81 7.90 0.42
C ALA A 119 -3.07 6.38 0.58
N PHE A 120 -4.23 5.90 0.14
CA PHE A 120 -4.55 4.47 0.10
C PHE A 120 -3.60 3.72 -0.84
N ALA A 121 -3.44 4.17 -2.08
CA ALA A 121 -2.56 3.54 -3.07
C ALA A 121 -1.09 3.52 -2.59
N ALA A 122 -0.61 4.60 -2.00
CA ALA A 122 0.73 4.72 -1.44
C ALA A 122 0.98 3.66 -0.34
N SER A 123 0.07 3.54 0.62
CA SER A 123 0.18 2.57 1.70
C SER A 123 -0.03 1.12 1.21
N ALA A 124 -0.92 0.90 0.25
CA ALA A 124 -1.08 -0.39 -0.43
C ALA A 124 0.23 -0.84 -1.09
N PHE A 125 0.96 0.10 -1.74
CA PHE A 125 2.26 -0.19 -2.32
C PHE A 125 3.33 -0.52 -1.27
N LEU A 126 3.31 0.13 -0.11
CA LEU A 126 4.23 -0.21 0.98
C LEU A 126 4.05 -1.65 1.47
N CYS A 127 2.81 -2.15 1.51
CA CYS A 127 2.46 -3.47 2.06
C CYS A 127 2.49 -4.60 1.03
N GLY A 128 1.99 -4.36 -0.18
CA GLY A 128 1.84 -5.39 -1.23
C GLY A 128 2.35 -4.98 -2.60
N GLY A 129 3.02 -3.81 -2.71
CA GLY A 129 3.51 -3.28 -3.97
C GLY A 129 4.96 -3.63 -4.26
N THR A 130 5.25 -3.83 -5.54
CA THR A 130 6.60 -3.94 -6.08
C THR A 130 6.71 -3.19 -7.40
N ILE A 131 7.91 -2.76 -7.73
CA ILE A 131 8.24 -2.19 -9.03
C ILE A 131 9.58 -2.75 -9.48
N THR A 132 9.65 -3.15 -10.74
CA THR A 132 10.89 -3.63 -11.35
C THR A 132 11.82 -2.44 -11.64
N ASP A 133 13.12 -2.70 -11.67
CA ASP A 133 14.12 -1.73 -12.10
C ASP A 133 13.78 -1.25 -13.53
N PRO A 134 13.55 0.05 -13.76
CA PRO A 134 13.11 0.57 -15.05
C PRO A 134 14.18 0.44 -16.15
N GLN A 135 15.43 0.16 -15.79
CA GLN A 135 16.47 -0.20 -16.76
C GLN A 135 16.22 -1.58 -17.39
N LYS A 136 15.51 -2.48 -16.69
CA LYS A 136 15.20 -3.84 -17.14
C LYS A 136 13.86 -3.92 -17.83
N GLU A 137 12.79 -3.54 -17.13
CA GLU A 137 11.42 -3.51 -17.67
C GLU A 137 10.52 -2.55 -16.89
N TYR A 138 9.45 -2.10 -17.54
CA TYR A 138 8.39 -1.33 -16.90
C TYR A 138 7.34 -2.27 -16.34
N ASN A 139 7.31 -2.42 -15.03
CA ASN A 139 6.33 -3.24 -14.34
C ASN A 139 6.14 -2.78 -12.88
N LEU A 140 4.94 -2.28 -12.56
CA LEU A 140 4.51 -1.95 -11.23
C LEU A 140 3.34 -2.84 -10.85
N GLU A 141 3.41 -3.50 -9.70
CA GLU A 141 2.41 -4.47 -9.26
C GLU A 141 1.94 -4.21 -7.83
N PHE A 142 0.66 -4.54 -7.58
CA PHE A 142 0.08 -4.72 -6.26
C PHE A 142 -0.41 -6.16 -6.13
N LEU A 143 0.03 -6.85 -5.09
CA LEU A 143 -0.28 -8.25 -4.83
C LEU A 143 -1.23 -8.37 -3.63
N SER A 144 -2.28 -9.17 -3.75
CA SER A 144 -3.16 -9.52 -2.63
C SER A 144 -3.83 -10.88 -2.84
N ALA A 145 -3.96 -11.66 -1.76
CA ALA A 145 -4.78 -12.86 -1.77
C ALA A 145 -6.30 -12.53 -1.71
N ARG A 146 -6.67 -11.28 -1.41
CA ARG A 146 -8.07 -10.83 -1.33
C ARG A 146 -8.54 -10.30 -2.68
N HIS A 147 -8.98 -11.20 -3.54
CA HIS A 147 -9.31 -10.92 -4.94
C HIS A 147 -10.44 -9.89 -5.10
N THR A 148 -11.48 -9.98 -4.27
CA THR A 148 -12.62 -9.06 -4.31
C THR A 148 -12.19 -7.63 -3.92
N MET A 149 -11.40 -7.50 -2.87
CA MET A 149 -10.82 -6.22 -2.45
C MET A 149 -9.91 -5.64 -3.54
N LEU A 150 -9.10 -6.48 -4.19
CA LEU A 150 -8.23 -6.04 -5.27
C LEU A 150 -9.00 -5.58 -6.51
N ALA A 151 -10.15 -6.22 -6.82
CA ALA A 151 -11.06 -5.77 -7.87
C ALA A 151 -11.69 -4.40 -7.54
N ASP A 152 -12.10 -4.19 -6.28
CA ASP A 152 -12.60 -2.89 -5.83
C ASP A 152 -11.51 -1.81 -5.92
N PHE A 153 -10.26 -2.15 -5.58
CA PHE A 153 -9.11 -1.24 -5.73
C PHE A 153 -8.84 -0.91 -7.20
N SER A 154 -8.91 -1.90 -8.11
CA SER A 154 -8.82 -1.67 -9.55
C SER A 154 -9.88 -0.68 -10.03
N ALA A 155 -11.14 -0.86 -9.64
CA ALA A 155 -12.23 0.04 -9.98
C ALA A 155 -12.01 1.46 -9.42
N LEU A 156 -11.48 1.57 -8.20
CA LEU A 156 -11.15 2.85 -7.57
C LEU A 156 -10.08 3.62 -8.35
N LEU A 157 -9.02 2.92 -8.81
CA LEU A 157 -7.97 3.50 -9.64
C LEU A 157 -8.47 3.88 -11.04
N THR A 158 -9.32 3.05 -11.64
CA THR A 158 -9.97 3.36 -12.93
C THR A 158 -10.80 4.63 -12.85
N GLY A 159 -11.52 4.84 -11.76
CA GLY A 159 -12.25 6.09 -11.50
C GLY A 159 -11.34 7.32 -11.34
N ARG A 160 -10.03 7.15 -11.23
CA ARG A 160 -9.01 8.22 -11.18
C ARG A 160 -8.20 8.36 -12.48
N GLY A 161 -8.62 7.68 -13.55
CA GLY A 161 -7.99 7.76 -14.87
C GLY A 161 -6.87 6.78 -15.12
N PHE A 162 -6.60 5.86 -14.18
CA PHE A 162 -5.62 4.78 -14.40
C PHE A 162 -6.23 3.62 -15.20
N VAL A 163 -5.38 2.83 -15.84
CA VAL A 163 -5.79 1.65 -16.63
C VAL A 163 -5.10 0.40 -16.09
N PRO A 164 -5.44 -0.04 -14.86
CA PRO A 164 -4.85 -1.22 -14.27
C PRO A 164 -5.28 -2.50 -15.02
N ARG A 165 -4.37 -3.47 -15.07
CA ARG A 165 -4.68 -4.84 -15.50
C ARG A 165 -4.62 -5.77 -14.30
N THR A 166 -5.39 -6.87 -14.36
CA THR A 166 -5.42 -7.87 -13.29
C THR A 166 -5.22 -9.26 -13.84
N ILE A 167 -4.44 -10.07 -13.12
CA ILE A 167 -4.23 -11.50 -13.39
C ILE A 167 -4.23 -12.29 -12.07
N LEU A 168 -4.41 -13.59 -12.17
CA LEU A 168 -4.16 -14.53 -11.09
C LEU A 168 -2.78 -15.15 -11.25
N ARG A 169 -1.96 -15.12 -10.21
CA ARG A 169 -0.62 -15.70 -10.17
C ARG A 169 -0.42 -16.47 -8.85
N LYS A 170 -0.26 -17.79 -8.95
CA LYS A 170 -0.04 -18.69 -7.79
C LYS A 170 -1.08 -18.50 -6.67
N GLY A 171 -2.36 -18.37 -7.03
CA GLY A 171 -3.46 -18.20 -6.09
C GLY A 171 -3.67 -16.79 -5.55
N SER A 172 -2.80 -15.84 -5.89
CA SER A 172 -2.94 -14.43 -5.54
C SER A 172 -3.38 -13.59 -6.74
N GLY A 173 -4.19 -12.57 -6.47
CA GLY A 173 -4.50 -11.53 -7.44
C GLY A 173 -3.33 -10.57 -7.59
N VAL A 174 -3.01 -10.19 -8.82
CA VAL A 174 -2.02 -9.16 -9.14
C VAL A 174 -2.69 -8.08 -9.96
N LEU A 175 -2.67 -6.85 -9.46
CA LEU A 175 -3.03 -5.65 -10.20
C LEU A 175 -1.74 -5.00 -10.67
N TYR A 176 -1.61 -4.72 -11.98
CA TYR A 176 -0.34 -4.27 -12.54
C TYR A 176 -0.47 -3.23 -13.66
N PHE A 177 0.64 -2.52 -13.87
CA PHE A 177 0.85 -1.55 -14.95
C PHE A 177 2.12 -1.92 -15.72
N LYS A 178 2.07 -1.83 -17.05
CA LYS A 178 3.20 -2.08 -17.96
C LYS A 178 3.57 -0.85 -18.80
N ALA A 179 2.62 0.07 -19.02
CA ALA A 179 2.89 1.31 -19.74
C ALA A 179 3.69 2.26 -18.84
N SER A 180 4.82 2.76 -19.33
CA SER A 180 5.70 3.65 -18.56
C SER A 180 4.98 4.91 -18.09
N GLU A 181 4.13 5.51 -18.93
CA GLU A 181 3.34 6.70 -18.61
C GLU A 181 2.40 6.45 -17.41
N GLN A 182 1.72 5.30 -17.40
CA GLN A 182 0.85 4.92 -16.28
C GLN A 182 1.64 4.67 -14.98
N ILE A 183 2.87 4.16 -15.09
CA ILE A 183 3.76 3.94 -13.94
C ILE A 183 4.26 5.29 -13.42
N GLU A 184 4.68 6.21 -14.27
CA GLU A 184 5.10 7.56 -13.92
C GLU A 184 3.97 8.31 -13.18
N ASP A 185 2.76 8.26 -13.73
CA ASP A 185 1.56 8.84 -13.12
C ASP A 185 1.24 8.20 -11.77
N MET A 186 1.33 6.86 -11.66
CA MET A 186 1.07 6.14 -10.41
C MET A 186 2.12 6.47 -9.33
N LEU A 187 3.40 6.57 -9.68
CA LEU A 187 4.46 6.97 -8.76
C LEU A 187 4.24 8.40 -8.25
N THR A 188 3.92 9.33 -9.15
CA THR A 188 3.58 10.70 -8.80
C THR A 188 2.36 10.76 -7.90
N PHE A 189 1.31 10.00 -8.22
CA PHE A 189 0.08 9.89 -7.44
C PHE A 189 0.34 9.38 -6.01
N MET A 190 1.27 8.43 -5.85
CA MET A 190 1.66 7.88 -4.54
C MET A 190 2.67 8.76 -3.77
N GLY A 191 3.20 9.83 -4.37
CA GLY A 191 4.18 10.72 -3.74
C GLY A 191 5.65 10.35 -3.99
N ALA A 192 5.95 9.44 -4.93
CA ALA A 192 7.30 9.04 -5.33
C ALA A 192 7.75 9.82 -6.59
N GLN A 193 7.83 11.14 -6.49
CA GLN A 193 8.08 12.04 -7.62
C GLN A 193 9.48 11.88 -8.22
N ASN A 194 10.52 11.66 -7.40
CA ASN A 194 11.88 11.47 -7.91
C ASN A 194 12.00 10.16 -8.71
N ALA A 195 11.34 9.10 -8.25
CA ALA A 195 11.29 7.84 -9.00
C ALA A 195 10.54 7.99 -10.33
N ALA A 196 9.47 8.77 -10.38
CA ALA A 196 8.78 9.09 -11.64
C ALA A 196 9.70 9.85 -12.61
N LEU A 197 10.42 10.87 -12.12
CA LEU A 197 11.39 11.63 -12.91
C LEU A 197 12.54 10.75 -13.43
N GLU A 198 13.00 9.77 -12.63
CA GLU A 198 14.02 8.81 -13.06
C GLU A 198 13.56 7.98 -14.25
N ILE A 199 12.30 7.50 -14.25
CA ILE A 199 11.72 6.79 -15.40
C ILE A 199 11.63 7.69 -16.62
N MET A 200 11.16 8.93 -16.47
CA MET A 200 11.06 9.90 -17.57
C MET A 200 12.44 10.15 -18.21
N ASN A 201 13.48 10.35 -17.39
CA ASN A 201 14.84 10.55 -17.87
C ASN A 201 15.37 9.32 -18.63
N LEU A 202 15.13 8.10 -18.13
CA LEU A 202 15.54 6.87 -18.80
C LEU A 202 14.88 6.70 -20.17
N LYS A 203 13.64 7.16 -20.36
CA LYS A 203 12.97 7.15 -21.67
C LYS A 203 13.68 8.06 -22.67
N VAL A 204 14.00 9.28 -22.26
CA VAL A 204 14.74 10.22 -23.12
C VAL A 204 16.05 9.63 -23.61
N TYR A 205 16.80 8.91 -22.76
CA TYR A 205 18.05 8.25 -23.16
C TYR A 205 17.88 7.03 -24.05
N LYS A 206 16.71 6.36 -24.02
CA LYS A 206 16.44 5.18 -24.88
C LYS A 206 15.93 5.58 -26.27
N ASP A 207 15.42 6.79 -26.43
CA ASP A 207 14.89 7.32 -27.70
C ASP A 207 15.98 8.02 -28.54
N PHE A 208 17.21 8.14 -28.02
CA PHE A 208 18.42 8.59 -28.71
C PHE A 208 19.40 7.44 -28.96
#